data_480365bf3d43cbc7799a4c75e38711ea
#
_entry.id   480365bf3d43cbc7799a4c75e38711ea
#
_cell.length_a   1.000
_cell.length_b   1.000
_cell.length_c   1.000
_cell.angle_alpha   90.00
_cell.angle_beta   90.00
_cell.angle_gamma   90.00
#
_symmetry.space_group_name_H-M   'P 1'
#
loop_
_entity.id
_entity.type
_entity.pdbx_description
1 polymer ?
#
loop_
_entity_poly.entity_id
_entity_poly.type
_entity_poly.pdbx_seq_one_letter_code
_entity_poly.pdbx_strand_id
1 'polypeptide(L)'
;MTSFWHRHSRHAITFFLLLPALLCFFGLFFYPMLLTVVLSFRPEGQEVGWTLGNYAKFLADPDGRWVILLTFILAVGSTLFSVLLSVPLSLILRAKVRGHRFYRLMVLVPLVIPGLIGALGLLLFWGIRGWFNLFLTQFVPFVTGPLRVNYTIQGLILFYVWLYFPYTCVTTMSSLESLDSAIEEAGAVSGANRWQVLRYIVLPLITPGILAGSILTFMAAFGAFSVPLIAGGDYRPLAVEIYKEISIPIPGHWSSASAIAMIMGALQVGFLTLYMRFVRRGGGTGGAR
;
A
#
# COMPACT_ATOMS: atom_id res chain seq x y z
N MET A 1 8.55 40.28 -35.64
CA MET A 1 7.52 39.28 -36.07
C MET A 1 7.98 37.82 -36.01
N THR A 2 9.26 37.54 -35.91
CA THR A 2 9.84 36.16 -35.91
C THR A 2 9.69 35.39 -34.59
N SER A 3 9.56 36.04 -33.46
CA SER A 3 9.47 35.38 -32.14
C SER A 3 8.12 34.71 -31.84
N PHE A 4 7.04 35.20 -32.44
CA PHE A 4 5.68 34.70 -32.27
C PHE A 4 5.48 33.31 -32.95
N TRP A 5 6.04 33.18 -34.17
CA TRP A 5 5.99 31.92 -34.93
C TRP A 5 6.81 30.80 -34.29
N HIS A 6 7.97 31.08 -33.72
CA HIS A 6 8.79 30.07 -33.07
C HIS A 6 8.17 29.54 -31.75
N ARG A 7 7.36 30.32 -31.07
CA ARG A 7 6.68 29.91 -29.85
C ARG A 7 5.52 28.98 -30.14
N HIS A 8 4.71 29.25 -31.19
CA HIS A 8 3.60 28.42 -31.62
C HIS A 8 4.07 27.09 -32.21
N SER A 9 5.16 27.09 -33.00
CA SER A 9 5.70 25.85 -33.57
C SER A 9 6.24 24.88 -32.48
N ARG A 10 6.84 25.38 -31.42
CA ARG A 10 7.30 24.56 -30.31
C ARG A 10 6.13 23.91 -29.57
N HIS A 11 5.04 24.62 -29.30
CA HIS A 11 3.86 24.06 -28.67
C HIS A 11 3.17 23.01 -29.54
N ALA A 12 3.10 23.26 -30.85
CA ALA A 12 2.55 22.29 -31.80
C ALA A 12 3.39 21.00 -31.83
N ILE A 13 4.72 21.12 -31.93
CA ILE A 13 5.64 19.97 -31.92
C ILE A 13 5.51 19.20 -30.60
N THR A 14 5.50 19.89 -29.45
CA THR A 14 5.32 19.25 -28.13
C THR A 14 3.98 18.54 -28.05
N PHE A 15 2.90 19.14 -28.56
CA PHE A 15 1.57 18.51 -28.59
C PHE A 15 1.56 17.24 -29.46
N PHE A 16 2.15 17.28 -30.65
CA PHE A 16 2.25 16.11 -31.53
C PHE A 16 3.10 14.99 -30.93
N LEU A 17 4.18 15.32 -30.21
CA LEU A 17 4.99 14.32 -29.50
C LEU A 17 4.26 13.70 -28.31
N LEU A 18 3.42 14.46 -27.62
CA LEU A 18 2.61 13.97 -26.50
C LEU A 18 1.33 13.26 -26.95
N LEU A 19 0.87 13.49 -28.18
CA LEU A 19 -0.41 12.98 -28.69
C LEU A 19 -0.55 11.45 -28.56
N PRO A 20 0.43 10.62 -28.94
CA PRO A 20 0.33 9.16 -28.76
C PRO A 20 0.15 8.76 -27.30
N ALA A 21 0.92 9.37 -26.40
CA ALA A 21 0.81 9.10 -24.94
C ALA A 21 -0.56 9.54 -24.41
N LEU A 22 -1.07 10.70 -24.83
CA LEU A 22 -2.40 11.18 -24.43
C LEU A 22 -3.51 10.28 -24.98
N LEU A 23 -3.43 9.83 -26.23
CA LEU A 23 -4.40 8.89 -26.81
C LEU A 23 -4.42 7.56 -26.05
N CYS A 24 -3.25 6.99 -25.73
CA CYS A 24 -3.16 5.80 -24.89
C CYS A 24 -3.75 6.06 -23.50
N PHE A 25 -3.42 7.16 -22.87
CA PHE A 25 -3.91 7.49 -21.53
C PHE A 25 -5.44 7.66 -21.51
N PHE A 26 -5.99 8.46 -22.43
CA PHE A 26 -7.44 8.69 -22.47
C PHE A 26 -8.21 7.45 -22.95
N GLY A 27 -7.71 6.72 -23.95
CA GLY A 27 -8.40 5.56 -24.51
C GLY A 27 -8.31 4.31 -23.65
N LEU A 28 -7.15 4.02 -23.10
CA LEU A 28 -6.93 2.75 -22.37
C LEU A 28 -7.08 2.88 -20.85
N PHE A 29 -6.95 4.08 -20.31
CA PHE A 29 -7.05 4.28 -18.86
C PHE A 29 -8.29 5.08 -18.47
N PHE A 30 -8.44 6.28 -19.01
CA PHE A 30 -9.51 7.19 -18.59
C PHE A 30 -10.91 6.73 -19.05
N TYR A 31 -11.03 6.24 -20.28
CA TYR A 31 -12.30 5.73 -20.81
C TYR A 31 -12.86 4.54 -20.02
N PRO A 32 -12.11 3.45 -19.74
CA PRO A 32 -12.60 2.36 -18.89
C PRO A 32 -12.96 2.82 -17.47
N MET A 33 -12.22 3.78 -16.91
CA MET A 33 -12.54 4.35 -15.61
C MET A 33 -13.88 5.09 -15.62
N LEU A 34 -14.13 5.92 -16.64
CA LEU A 34 -15.43 6.57 -16.83
C LEU A 34 -16.55 5.54 -17.03
N LEU A 35 -16.27 4.49 -17.79
CA LEU A 35 -17.25 3.41 -17.99
C LEU A 35 -17.62 2.74 -16.67
N THR A 36 -16.64 2.47 -15.80
CA THR A 36 -16.87 1.94 -14.45
C THR A 36 -17.75 2.87 -13.62
N VAL A 37 -17.52 4.19 -13.69
CA VAL A 37 -18.40 5.18 -13.02
C VAL A 37 -19.82 5.08 -13.55
N VAL A 38 -20.03 5.05 -14.87
CA VAL A 38 -21.36 4.96 -15.49
C VAL A 38 -22.04 3.64 -15.10
N LEU A 39 -21.33 2.51 -15.18
CA LEU A 39 -21.86 1.20 -14.85
C LEU A 39 -22.27 1.09 -13.38
N SER A 40 -21.54 1.73 -12.46
CA SER A 40 -21.86 1.70 -11.03
C SER A 40 -23.25 2.24 -10.67
N PHE A 41 -23.78 3.13 -11.52
CA PHE A 41 -25.12 3.71 -11.38
C PHE A 41 -26.19 2.99 -12.22
N ARG A 42 -25.86 1.95 -12.97
CA ARG A 42 -26.83 1.19 -13.75
C ARG A 42 -27.49 0.11 -12.89
N PRO A 43 -28.84 -0.10 -13.03
CA PRO A 43 -29.51 -1.20 -12.37
C PRO A 43 -28.92 -2.56 -12.83
N GLU A 44 -28.89 -3.53 -11.94
CA GLU A 44 -28.48 -4.89 -12.25
C GLU A 44 -29.37 -5.49 -13.37
N GLY A 45 -28.75 -5.99 -14.44
CA GLY A 45 -29.46 -6.65 -15.55
C GLY A 45 -30.24 -5.73 -16.48
N GLN A 46 -30.15 -4.42 -16.34
CA GLN A 46 -30.83 -3.45 -17.21
C GLN A 46 -29.81 -2.55 -17.92
N GLU A 47 -30.00 -2.34 -19.22
CA GLU A 47 -29.13 -1.47 -20.01
C GLU A 47 -29.47 0.02 -19.83
N VAL A 48 -30.67 0.34 -19.36
CA VAL A 48 -31.18 1.72 -19.25
C VAL A 48 -31.68 1.99 -17.84
N GLY A 49 -31.34 3.17 -17.33
CA GLY A 49 -31.74 3.62 -15.99
C GLY A 49 -30.56 4.05 -15.14
N TRP A 50 -30.87 4.80 -14.09
CA TRP A 50 -29.90 5.26 -13.08
C TRP A 50 -30.41 4.88 -11.70
N THR A 51 -29.53 4.29 -10.88
CA THR A 51 -29.88 3.87 -9.53
C THR A 51 -28.68 3.99 -8.58
N LEU A 52 -28.96 4.25 -7.33
CA LEU A 52 -28.01 4.08 -6.22
C LEU A 52 -28.19 2.72 -5.52
N GLY A 53 -29.07 1.85 -6.07
CA GLY A 53 -29.42 0.57 -5.48
C GLY A 53 -28.22 -0.35 -5.25
N ASN A 54 -27.25 -0.38 -6.16
CA ASN A 54 -26.04 -1.19 -6.02
C ASN A 54 -25.22 -0.79 -4.79
N TYR A 55 -25.08 0.53 -4.55
CA TYR A 55 -24.41 1.06 -3.37
C TYR A 55 -25.18 0.76 -2.09
N ALA A 56 -26.50 1.00 -2.11
CA ALA A 56 -27.36 0.75 -0.96
C ALA A 56 -27.37 -0.73 -0.59
N LYS A 57 -27.49 -1.63 -1.57
CA LYS A 57 -27.46 -3.08 -1.39
C LYS A 57 -26.15 -3.53 -0.73
N PHE A 58 -24.99 -3.12 -1.27
CA PHE A 58 -23.69 -3.49 -0.72
C PHE A 58 -23.44 -2.94 0.68
N LEU A 59 -23.82 -1.67 0.95
CA LEU A 59 -23.61 -1.05 2.26
C LEU A 59 -24.63 -1.52 3.32
N ALA A 60 -25.83 -1.95 2.92
CA ALA A 60 -26.81 -2.53 3.81
C ALA A 60 -26.48 -3.98 4.19
N ASP A 61 -25.77 -4.69 3.33
CA ASP A 61 -25.37 -6.08 3.56
C ASP A 61 -24.32 -6.16 4.69
N PRO A 62 -24.53 -7.00 5.72
CA PRO A 62 -23.53 -7.26 6.76
C PRO A 62 -22.20 -7.75 6.19
N ASP A 63 -22.20 -8.60 5.17
CA ASP A 63 -20.99 -9.12 4.52
C ASP A 63 -20.27 -8.00 3.78
N GLY A 64 -20.97 -7.12 3.07
CA GLY A 64 -20.37 -5.96 2.41
C GLY A 64 -19.66 -5.02 3.39
N ARG A 65 -20.29 -4.75 4.54
CA ARG A 65 -19.65 -3.94 5.61
C ARG A 65 -18.44 -4.63 6.22
N TRP A 66 -18.49 -5.95 6.40
CA TRP A 66 -17.36 -6.75 6.86
C TRP A 66 -16.17 -6.67 5.89
N VAL A 67 -16.43 -6.77 4.59
CA VAL A 67 -15.41 -6.65 3.52
C VAL A 67 -14.70 -5.29 3.59
N ILE A 68 -15.45 -4.19 3.80
CA ILE A 68 -14.87 -2.86 4.00
C ILE A 68 -13.98 -2.85 5.26
N LEU A 69 -14.52 -3.30 6.39
CA LEU A 69 -13.78 -3.32 7.66
C LEU A 69 -12.52 -4.19 7.56
N LEU A 70 -12.62 -5.37 6.96
CA LEU A 70 -11.50 -6.26 6.72
C LEU A 70 -10.41 -5.59 5.90
N THR A 71 -10.77 -4.87 4.83
CA THR A 71 -9.81 -4.13 4.00
C THR A 71 -9.05 -3.10 4.83
N PHE A 72 -9.73 -2.36 5.72
CA PHE A 72 -9.08 -1.43 6.63
C PHE A 72 -8.19 -2.13 7.66
N ILE A 73 -8.66 -3.23 8.27
CA ILE A 73 -7.87 -4.02 9.24
C ILE A 73 -6.56 -4.48 8.60
N LEU A 74 -6.63 -5.03 7.38
CA LEU A 74 -5.44 -5.50 6.67
C LEU A 74 -4.51 -4.34 6.29
N ALA A 75 -5.03 -3.24 5.76
CA ALA A 75 -4.23 -2.10 5.34
C ALA A 75 -3.59 -1.36 6.53
N VAL A 76 -4.35 -1.05 7.57
CA VAL A 76 -3.85 -0.37 8.77
C VAL A 76 -2.89 -1.28 9.55
N GLY A 77 -3.28 -2.55 9.76
CA GLY A 77 -2.46 -3.52 10.48
C GLY A 77 -1.12 -3.73 9.80
N SER A 78 -1.11 -4.00 8.50
CA SER A 78 0.15 -4.18 7.76
C SER A 78 0.99 -2.90 7.71
N THR A 79 0.39 -1.72 7.61
CA THR A 79 1.11 -0.45 7.65
C THR A 79 1.78 -0.25 9.00
N LEU A 80 1.07 -0.47 10.10
CA LEU A 80 1.61 -0.34 11.45
C LEU A 80 2.81 -1.26 11.67
N PHE A 81 2.66 -2.55 11.36
CA PHE A 81 3.75 -3.51 11.49
C PHE A 81 4.90 -3.22 10.52
N SER A 82 4.62 -2.71 9.32
CA SER A 82 5.66 -2.28 8.38
C SER A 82 6.47 -1.09 8.92
N VAL A 83 5.84 -0.11 9.56
CA VAL A 83 6.54 1.00 10.23
C VAL A 83 7.40 0.48 11.37
N LEU A 84 6.85 -0.38 12.23
CA LEU A 84 7.56 -0.98 13.36
C LEU A 84 8.80 -1.78 12.93
N LEU A 85 8.74 -2.45 11.78
CA LEU A 85 9.85 -3.19 11.21
C LEU A 85 10.84 -2.27 10.48
N SER A 86 10.34 -1.33 9.67
CA SER A 86 11.16 -0.52 8.77
C SER A 86 12.00 0.51 9.49
N VAL A 87 11.49 1.14 10.56
CA VAL A 87 12.22 2.18 11.29
C VAL A 87 13.50 1.63 11.93
N PRO A 88 13.46 0.57 12.75
CA PRO A 88 14.68 -0.01 13.31
C PRO A 88 15.64 -0.54 12.23
N LEU A 89 15.09 -1.19 11.19
CA LEU A 89 15.90 -1.73 10.10
C LEU A 89 16.64 -0.62 9.36
N SER A 90 15.97 0.50 9.07
CA SER A 90 16.58 1.65 8.40
C SER A 90 17.69 2.27 9.25
N LEU A 91 17.51 2.37 10.56
CA LEU A 91 18.53 2.86 11.51
C LEU A 91 19.77 1.96 11.52
N ILE A 92 19.58 0.63 11.54
CA ILE A 92 20.67 -0.36 11.48
C ILE A 92 21.42 -0.24 10.14
N LEU A 93 20.71 -0.14 9.03
CA LEU A 93 21.30 -0.07 7.70
C LEU A 93 22.05 1.24 7.45
N ARG A 94 21.63 2.34 8.09
CA ARG A 94 22.38 3.62 8.08
C ARG A 94 23.78 3.49 8.68
N ALA A 95 23.94 2.69 9.72
CA ALA A 95 25.22 2.49 10.43
C ALA A 95 26.33 1.87 9.58
N LYS A 96 26.12 1.69 8.26
CA LYS A 96 27.09 1.13 7.30
C LYS A 96 27.76 -0.16 7.80
N VAL A 97 26.97 -1.05 8.43
CA VAL A 97 27.41 -2.39 8.82
C VAL A 97 28.04 -3.14 7.64
N ARG A 98 28.96 -4.04 7.93
CA ARG A 98 29.59 -4.90 6.91
C ARG A 98 28.50 -5.58 6.07
N GLY A 99 28.56 -5.41 4.72
CA GLY A 99 27.53 -5.95 3.82
C GLY A 99 26.27 -5.09 3.67
N HIS A 100 26.26 -3.84 4.11
CA HIS A 100 25.09 -2.96 4.03
C HIS A 100 24.45 -2.90 2.64
N ARG A 101 25.23 -2.98 1.54
CA ARG A 101 24.70 -3.01 0.17
C ARG A 101 23.86 -4.27 -0.08
N PHE A 102 24.30 -5.41 0.41
CA PHE A 102 23.55 -6.66 0.29
C PHE A 102 22.23 -6.59 1.06
N TYR A 103 22.25 -6.11 2.29
CA TYR A 103 21.02 -5.98 3.09
C TYR A 103 20.03 -4.98 2.47
N ARG A 104 20.51 -3.87 1.88
CA ARG A 104 19.67 -2.95 1.11
C ARG A 104 18.99 -3.63 -0.08
N LEU A 105 19.73 -4.46 -0.81
CA LEU A 105 19.15 -5.24 -1.91
C LEU A 105 18.10 -6.22 -1.39
N MET A 106 18.36 -6.90 -0.27
CA MET A 106 17.40 -7.82 0.35
C MET A 106 16.09 -7.14 0.75
N VAL A 107 16.14 -5.89 1.23
CA VAL A 107 14.94 -5.09 1.50
C VAL A 107 14.10 -4.88 0.24
N LEU A 108 14.73 -4.75 -0.93
CA LEU A 108 14.02 -4.49 -2.19
C LEU A 108 13.48 -5.77 -2.87
N VAL A 109 13.95 -6.95 -2.45
CA VAL A 109 13.53 -8.23 -3.05
C VAL A 109 12.01 -8.39 -3.14
N PRO A 110 11.21 -8.09 -2.09
CA PRO A 110 9.76 -8.24 -2.18
C PRO A 110 9.11 -7.35 -3.26
N LEU A 111 9.69 -6.19 -3.57
CA LEU A 111 9.16 -5.30 -4.62
C LEU A 111 9.40 -5.81 -6.04
N VAL A 112 10.42 -6.63 -6.23
CA VAL A 112 10.78 -7.21 -7.54
C VAL A 112 9.99 -8.48 -7.83
N ILE A 113 9.57 -9.19 -6.78
CA ILE A 113 8.82 -10.45 -6.91
C ILE A 113 7.37 -10.13 -7.32
N PRO A 114 6.85 -10.72 -8.42
CA PRO A 114 5.42 -10.58 -8.75
C PRO A 114 4.53 -11.03 -7.58
N GLY A 115 3.52 -10.22 -7.24
CA GLY A 115 2.71 -10.42 -6.04
C GLY A 115 2.08 -11.81 -5.91
N LEU A 116 1.63 -12.42 -7.02
CA LEU A 116 1.10 -13.79 -7.01
C LEU A 116 2.17 -14.83 -6.65
N ILE A 117 3.38 -14.69 -7.19
CA ILE A 117 4.50 -15.61 -6.90
C ILE A 117 4.92 -15.45 -5.43
N GLY A 118 5.01 -14.21 -4.95
CA GLY A 118 5.28 -13.93 -3.54
C GLY A 118 4.23 -14.54 -2.61
N ALA A 119 2.94 -14.38 -2.95
CA ALA A 119 1.85 -14.97 -2.18
C ALA A 119 1.91 -16.50 -2.12
N LEU A 120 2.17 -17.16 -3.26
CA LEU A 120 2.35 -18.61 -3.32
C LEU A 120 3.56 -19.08 -2.52
N GLY A 121 4.70 -18.37 -2.65
CA GLY A 121 5.91 -18.66 -1.88
C GLY A 121 5.66 -18.58 -0.37
N LEU A 122 4.97 -17.52 0.09
CA LEU A 122 4.62 -17.36 1.49
C LEU A 122 3.62 -18.42 1.96
N LEU A 123 2.61 -18.75 1.13
CA LEU A 123 1.65 -19.81 1.44
C LEU A 123 2.34 -21.17 1.65
N LEU A 124 3.30 -21.52 0.79
CA LEU A 124 4.08 -22.74 0.91
C LEU A 124 5.02 -22.70 2.11
N PHE A 125 5.70 -21.58 2.36
CA PHE A 125 6.64 -21.42 3.45
C PHE A 125 5.96 -21.54 4.82
N TRP A 126 4.79 -20.91 5.01
CA TRP A 126 4.01 -20.90 6.25
C TRP A 126 2.98 -22.03 6.33
N GLY A 127 2.89 -22.89 5.31
CA GLY A 127 1.96 -24.04 5.28
C GLY A 127 2.20 -24.99 6.47
N ILE A 128 1.21 -25.82 6.77
CA ILE A 128 1.29 -26.82 7.86
C ILE A 128 2.52 -27.74 7.70
N ARG A 129 2.85 -28.10 6.45
CA ARG A 129 4.05 -28.86 6.07
C ARG A 129 5.12 -27.95 5.40
N GLY A 130 5.03 -26.64 5.61
CA GLY A 130 5.99 -25.68 5.08
C GLY A 130 7.28 -25.66 5.88
N TRP A 131 8.33 -25.12 5.26
CA TRP A 131 9.67 -25.07 5.84
C TRP A 131 9.69 -24.46 7.24
N PHE A 132 8.93 -23.40 7.48
CA PHE A 132 8.90 -22.75 8.79
C PHE A 132 8.30 -23.65 9.87
N ASN A 133 7.18 -24.29 9.57
CA ASN A 133 6.52 -25.19 10.54
C ASN A 133 7.32 -26.47 10.77
N LEU A 134 7.96 -27.03 9.75
CA LEU A 134 8.86 -28.17 9.92
C LEU A 134 10.05 -27.81 10.81
N PHE A 135 10.69 -26.65 10.55
CA PHE A 135 11.76 -26.16 11.41
C PHE A 135 11.28 -25.96 12.85
N LEU A 136 10.14 -25.30 13.03
CA LEU A 136 9.61 -24.98 14.34
C LEU A 136 9.30 -26.22 15.18
N THR A 137 8.61 -27.20 14.58
CA THR A 137 8.21 -28.44 15.27
C THR A 137 9.39 -29.39 15.53
N GLN A 138 10.46 -29.30 14.72
CA GLN A 138 11.61 -30.17 14.86
C GLN A 138 12.67 -29.62 15.81
N PHE A 139 12.85 -28.30 15.86
CA PHE A 139 13.95 -27.67 16.61
C PHE A 139 13.49 -26.88 17.85
N VAL A 140 12.20 -26.61 18.01
CA VAL A 140 11.70 -25.86 19.18
C VAL A 140 10.88 -26.77 20.09
N PRO A 141 11.45 -27.24 21.20
CA PRO A 141 10.85 -28.29 22.08
C PRO A 141 9.49 -27.94 22.69
N PHE A 142 9.17 -26.62 22.76
CA PHE A 142 7.91 -26.14 23.36
C PHE A 142 6.75 -26.04 22.38
N VAL A 143 7.00 -26.28 21.09
CA VAL A 143 5.99 -26.20 20.05
C VAL A 143 5.46 -27.59 19.75
N THR A 144 4.26 -27.87 20.21
CA THR A 144 3.61 -29.19 20.08
C THR A 144 2.89 -29.43 18.75
N GLY A 145 2.82 -28.40 17.88
CA GLY A 145 2.17 -28.52 16.58
C GLY A 145 2.42 -27.34 15.64
N PRO A 146 2.05 -27.48 14.36
CA PRO A 146 2.29 -26.43 13.37
C PRO A 146 1.44 -25.18 13.63
N LEU A 147 2.02 -24.01 13.42
CA LEU A 147 1.31 -22.73 13.44
C LEU A 147 0.40 -22.63 12.22
N ARG A 148 -0.86 -22.34 12.44
CA ARG A 148 -1.83 -22.08 11.37
C ARG A 148 -1.84 -20.60 11.00
N VAL A 149 -0.94 -20.22 10.10
CA VAL A 149 -0.79 -18.83 9.61
C VAL A 149 -1.65 -18.60 8.39
N ASN A 150 -1.66 -19.54 7.47
CA ASN A 150 -2.42 -19.46 6.22
C ASN A 150 -3.93 -19.37 6.48
N TYR A 151 -4.63 -18.63 5.64
CA TYR A 151 -6.08 -18.46 5.69
C TYR A 151 -6.56 -17.80 7.00
N THR A 152 -5.74 -16.92 7.58
CA THR A 152 -6.07 -16.13 8.77
C THR A 152 -5.81 -14.65 8.53
N ILE A 153 -6.48 -13.76 9.28
CA ILE A 153 -6.24 -12.31 9.22
C ILE A 153 -4.80 -11.97 9.59
N GLN A 154 -4.27 -12.63 10.64
CA GLN A 154 -2.89 -12.43 11.08
C GLN A 154 -1.88 -12.85 10.02
N GLY A 155 -2.14 -13.97 9.34
CA GLY A 155 -1.33 -14.44 8.23
C GLY A 155 -1.36 -13.48 7.05
N LEU A 156 -2.54 -12.96 6.69
CA LEU A 156 -2.67 -11.95 5.64
C LEU A 156 -1.90 -10.68 5.99
N ILE A 157 -2.00 -10.20 7.25
CA ILE A 157 -1.22 -9.04 7.70
C ILE A 157 0.29 -9.33 7.59
N LEU A 158 0.75 -10.50 8.03
CA LEU A 158 2.15 -10.91 7.92
C LEU A 158 2.64 -10.91 6.46
N PHE A 159 1.84 -11.45 5.54
CA PHE A 159 2.17 -11.51 4.11
C PHE A 159 2.19 -10.11 3.49
N TYR A 160 1.26 -9.25 3.86
CA TYR A 160 1.24 -7.85 3.44
C TYR A 160 2.46 -7.09 3.98
N VAL A 161 2.83 -7.30 5.25
CA VAL A 161 4.02 -6.70 5.84
C VAL A 161 5.25 -7.10 5.02
N TRP A 162 5.45 -8.39 4.74
CA TRP A 162 6.58 -8.86 3.95
C TRP A 162 6.62 -8.20 2.56
N LEU A 163 5.48 -8.07 1.90
CA LEU A 163 5.40 -7.54 0.55
C LEU A 163 5.58 -6.01 0.49
N TYR A 164 5.07 -5.29 1.48
CA TYR A 164 4.92 -3.83 1.40
C TYR A 164 5.82 -3.04 2.36
N PHE A 165 6.47 -3.67 3.37
CA PHE A 165 7.39 -2.95 4.26
C PHE A 165 8.52 -2.20 3.53
N PRO A 166 8.98 -2.65 2.34
CA PRO A 166 10.04 -1.95 1.64
C PRO A 166 9.69 -0.50 1.28
N TYR A 167 8.41 -0.19 1.02
CA TYR A 167 7.98 1.19 0.76
C TYR A 167 8.32 2.12 1.92
N THR A 168 7.97 1.71 3.14
CA THR A 168 8.30 2.49 4.35
C THR A 168 9.80 2.47 4.63
N CYS A 169 10.46 1.34 4.42
CA CYS A 169 11.90 1.21 4.69
C CYS A 169 12.74 2.13 3.79
N VAL A 170 12.47 2.14 2.48
CA VAL A 170 13.21 2.97 1.51
C VAL A 170 13.02 4.46 1.77
N THR A 171 11.80 4.90 2.03
CA THR A 171 11.53 6.32 2.32
C THR A 171 12.14 6.77 3.65
N THR A 172 12.11 5.91 4.67
CA THR A 172 12.77 6.16 5.96
C THR A 172 14.29 6.22 5.81
N MET A 173 14.88 5.30 5.04
CA MET A 173 16.31 5.31 4.73
C MET A 173 16.72 6.58 3.99
N SER A 174 15.95 7.01 2.98
CA SER A 174 16.20 8.23 2.24
C SER A 174 16.18 9.47 3.16
N SER A 175 15.24 9.53 4.09
CA SER A 175 15.19 10.61 5.09
C SER A 175 16.35 10.57 6.07
N LEU A 176 16.80 9.37 6.47
CA LEU A 176 18.00 9.22 7.30
C LEU A 176 19.27 9.61 6.58
N GLU A 177 19.39 9.37 5.28
CA GLU A 177 20.54 9.73 4.46
C GLU A 177 20.63 11.25 4.19
N SER A 178 19.50 11.93 4.16
CA SER A 178 19.43 13.40 4.03
C SER A 178 19.71 14.14 5.33
N LEU A 179 19.78 13.44 6.47
CA LEU A 179 20.05 14.05 7.76
C LEU A 179 21.54 14.35 7.93
N ASP A 180 21.87 15.62 8.20
CA ASP A 180 23.24 16.05 8.48
C ASP A 180 23.71 15.46 9.82
N SER A 181 24.85 14.77 9.83
CA SER A 181 25.46 14.21 11.04
C SER A 181 25.87 15.28 12.06
N ALA A 182 26.14 16.50 11.61
CA ALA A 182 26.48 17.61 12.48
C ALA A 182 25.38 17.93 13.52
N ILE A 183 24.11 17.70 13.17
CA ILE A 183 22.97 17.86 14.08
C ILE A 183 23.01 16.83 15.24
N GLU A 184 23.40 15.60 14.94
CA GLU A 184 23.53 14.54 15.95
C GLU A 184 24.74 14.78 16.84
N GLU A 185 25.86 15.22 16.25
CA GLU A 185 27.09 15.60 16.98
C GLU A 185 26.84 16.77 17.91
N ALA A 186 26.13 17.80 17.45
CA ALA A 186 25.75 18.96 18.29
C ALA A 186 24.88 18.51 19.48
N GLY A 187 23.95 17.60 19.27
CA GLY A 187 23.16 17.00 20.35
C GLY A 187 24.03 16.26 21.37
N ALA A 188 25.02 15.48 20.91
CA ALA A 188 25.94 14.75 21.77
C ALA A 188 26.87 15.72 22.56
N VAL A 189 27.37 16.76 21.93
CA VAL A 189 28.20 17.83 22.60
C VAL A 189 27.37 18.56 23.66
N SER A 190 26.07 18.73 23.45
CA SER A 190 25.15 19.31 24.46
C SER A 190 24.82 18.36 25.62
N GLY A 191 25.46 17.17 25.70
CA GLY A 191 25.31 16.20 26.78
C GLY A 191 24.16 15.20 26.59
N ALA A 192 23.52 15.19 25.43
CA ALA A 192 22.48 14.20 25.15
C ALA A 192 23.07 12.78 24.92
N ASN A 193 22.51 11.78 25.57
CA ASN A 193 22.88 10.40 25.30
C ASN A 193 22.30 9.90 23.96
N ARG A 194 22.80 8.76 23.46
CA ARG A 194 22.39 8.19 22.15
C ARG A 194 20.86 7.99 22.01
N TRP A 195 20.19 7.61 23.08
CA TRP A 195 18.73 7.42 23.08
C TRP A 195 18.00 8.77 23.00
N GLN A 196 18.52 9.80 23.68
CA GLN A 196 17.97 11.16 23.61
C GLN A 196 18.16 11.76 22.21
N VAL A 197 19.35 11.61 21.62
CA VAL A 197 19.59 12.02 20.23
C VAL A 197 18.63 11.31 19.27
N LEU A 198 18.48 9.98 19.40
CA LEU A 198 17.54 9.22 18.57
C LEU A 198 16.10 9.72 18.74
N ARG A 199 15.62 9.85 19.98
CA ARG A 199 14.21 10.14 20.28
C ARG A 199 13.83 11.59 20.01
N TYR A 200 14.71 12.53 20.33
CA TYR A 200 14.38 13.97 20.31
C TYR A 200 14.93 14.70 19.09
N ILE A 201 15.89 14.12 18.37
CA ILE A 201 16.50 14.74 17.19
C ILE A 201 16.19 13.90 15.94
N VAL A 202 16.68 12.66 15.89
CA VAL A 202 16.61 11.83 14.66
C VAL A 202 15.17 11.46 14.31
N LEU A 203 14.41 10.87 15.23
CA LEU A 203 13.04 10.42 14.96
C LEU A 203 12.11 11.55 14.52
N PRO A 204 12.07 12.74 15.16
CA PRO A 204 11.26 13.84 14.66
C PRO A 204 11.66 14.32 13.27
N LEU A 205 12.95 14.37 12.97
CA LEU A 205 13.45 14.84 11.67
C LEU A 205 13.16 13.86 10.52
N ILE A 206 13.13 12.55 10.78
CA ILE A 206 12.79 11.54 9.76
C ILE A 206 11.30 11.21 9.71
N THR A 207 10.50 11.74 10.63
CA THR A 207 9.04 11.50 10.66
C THR A 207 8.36 11.79 9.32
N PRO A 208 8.67 12.85 8.56
CA PRO A 208 8.08 13.06 7.25
C PRO A 208 8.33 11.91 6.27
N GLY A 209 9.51 11.29 6.30
CA GLY A 209 9.84 10.13 5.48
C GLY A 209 9.13 8.85 5.94
N ILE A 210 8.98 8.64 7.25
CA ILE A 210 8.20 7.54 7.81
C ILE A 210 6.73 7.69 7.38
N LEU A 211 6.17 8.89 7.50
CA LEU A 211 4.79 9.18 7.09
C LEU A 211 4.59 8.99 5.58
N ALA A 212 5.51 9.48 4.75
CA ALA A 212 5.43 9.27 3.30
C ALA A 212 5.46 7.78 2.94
N GLY A 213 6.32 7.00 3.58
CA GLY A 213 6.40 5.55 3.37
C GLY A 213 5.17 4.80 3.89
N SER A 214 4.66 5.19 5.05
CA SER A 214 3.48 4.55 5.63
C SER A 214 2.24 4.74 4.75
N ILE A 215 2.08 5.90 4.10
CA ILE A 215 0.98 6.09 3.17
C ILE A 215 1.13 5.24 1.90
N LEU A 216 2.34 5.12 1.36
CA LEU A 216 2.59 4.24 0.22
C LEU A 216 2.28 2.78 0.57
N THR A 217 2.72 2.31 1.75
CA THR A 217 2.40 0.98 2.27
C THR A 217 0.89 0.78 2.44
N PHE A 218 0.19 1.76 3.04
CA PHE A 218 -1.26 1.71 3.21
C PHE A 218 -1.98 1.62 1.87
N MET A 219 -1.64 2.48 0.92
CA MET A 219 -2.28 2.51 -0.40
C MET A 219 -2.08 1.19 -1.16
N ALA A 220 -0.87 0.62 -1.11
CA ALA A 220 -0.56 -0.67 -1.71
C ALA A 220 -1.32 -1.82 -1.03
N ALA A 221 -1.37 -1.84 0.30
CA ALA A 221 -2.08 -2.84 1.08
C ALA A 221 -3.61 -2.75 0.92
N PHE A 222 -4.17 -1.52 0.86
CA PHE A 222 -5.60 -1.30 0.67
C PHE A 222 -6.08 -1.81 -0.69
N GLY A 223 -5.26 -1.65 -1.74
CA GLY A 223 -5.52 -2.14 -3.08
C GLY A 223 -5.04 -3.57 -3.35
N ALA A 224 -4.54 -4.28 -2.35
CA ALA A 224 -3.93 -5.59 -2.52
C ALA A 224 -4.93 -6.64 -3.00
N PHE A 225 -4.57 -7.32 -4.08
CA PHE A 225 -5.38 -8.37 -4.71
C PHE A 225 -4.72 -9.74 -4.63
N SER A 226 -3.44 -9.82 -4.98
CA SER A 226 -2.73 -11.09 -5.19
C SER A 226 -2.66 -11.97 -3.95
N VAL A 227 -2.31 -11.37 -2.80
CA VAL A 227 -2.16 -12.10 -1.54
C VAL A 227 -3.49 -12.64 -1.04
N PRO A 228 -4.56 -11.85 -0.87
CA PRO A 228 -5.81 -12.36 -0.36
C PRO A 228 -6.53 -13.29 -1.36
N LEU A 229 -6.29 -13.15 -2.66
CA LEU A 229 -6.82 -14.08 -3.65
C LEU A 229 -6.30 -15.51 -3.42
N ILE A 230 -5.02 -15.64 -3.08
CA ILE A 230 -4.34 -16.95 -2.93
C ILE A 230 -4.41 -17.46 -1.48
N ALA A 231 -4.15 -16.59 -0.51
CA ALA A 231 -3.96 -16.94 0.89
C ALA A 231 -5.08 -16.46 1.82
N GLY A 232 -6.14 -15.84 1.27
CA GLY A 232 -7.22 -15.25 2.06
C GLY A 232 -8.27 -16.28 2.52
N GLY A 233 -8.53 -17.32 1.73
CA GLY A 233 -9.64 -18.23 2.02
C GLY A 233 -10.98 -17.49 2.07
N ASP A 234 -11.62 -17.48 3.23
CA ASP A 234 -12.88 -16.77 3.45
C ASP A 234 -12.71 -15.25 3.69
N TYR A 235 -11.48 -14.81 3.96
CA TYR A 235 -11.17 -13.38 4.16
C TYR A 235 -10.91 -12.68 2.84
N ARG A 236 -11.96 -12.05 2.30
CA ARG A 236 -11.94 -11.38 1.00
C ARG A 236 -12.06 -9.87 1.17
N PRO A 237 -10.96 -9.10 1.04
CA PRO A 237 -11.03 -7.64 1.01
C PRO A 237 -11.64 -7.13 -0.30
N LEU A 238 -11.96 -5.83 -0.36
CA LEU A 238 -12.68 -5.19 -1.48
C LEU A 238 -12.16 -5.57 -2.87
N ALA A 239 -10.85 -5.61 -3.08
CA ALA A 239 -10.27 -5.96 -4.37
C ALA A 239 -10.61 -7.39 -4.82
N VAL A 240 -10.66 -8.35 -3.89
CA VAL A 240 -11.05 -9.74 -4.18
C VAL A 240 -12.56 -9.85 -4.34
N GLU A 241 -13.35 -9.11 -3.59
CA GLU A 241 -14.82 -9.09 -3.74
C GLU A 241 -15.23 -8.53 -5.11
N ILE A 242 -14.59 -7.44 -5.59
CA ILE A 242 -14.78 -6.94 -6.96
C ILE A 242 -14.50 -8.03 -7.99
N TYR A 243 -13.40 -8.76 -7.83
CA TYR A 243 -13.04 -9.85 -8.75
C TYR A 243 -14.07 -10.98 -8.73
N LYS A 244 -14.55 -11.35 -7.55
CA LYS A 244 -15.59 -12.36 -7.38
C LYS A 244 -16.87 -11.95 -8.12
N GLU A 245 -17.33 -10.71 -7.96
CA GLU A 245 -18.51 -10.20 -8.66
C GLU A 245 -18.36 -10.22 -10.18
N ILE A 246 -17.21 -9.82 -10.71
CA ILE A 246 -16.94 -9.87 -12.17
C ILE A 246 -16.87 -11.31 -12.68
N SER A 247 -16.41 -12.25 -11.84
CA SER A 247 -16.23 -13.65 -12.24
C SER A 247 -17.54 -14.44 -12.33
N ILE A 248 -18.66 -13.88 -11.84
CA ILE A 248 -19.99 -14.49 -11.95
C ILE A 248 -20.56 -14.17 -13.36
N PRO A 249 -20.81 -15.18 -14.22
CA PRO A 249 -21.27 -14.96 -15.59
C PRO A 249 -22.79 -14.65 -15.65
N ILE A 250 -23.27 -13.72 -14.84
CA ILE A 250 -24.68 -13.32 -14.80
C ILE A 250 -24.77 -11.85 -15.25
N PRO A 251 -25.71 -11.51 -16.15
CA PRO A 251 -25.95 -10.11 -16.53
C PRO A 251 -26.25 -9.23 -15.32
N GLY A 252 -25.56 -8.10 -15.21
CA GLY A 252 -25.78 -7.14 -14.12
C GLY A 252 -24.71 -7.12 -13.03
N HIS A 253 -23.94 -8.19 -12.83
CA HIS A 253 -22.87 -8.23 -11.82
C HIS A 253 -21.75 -7.21 -12.08
N TRP A 254 -21.56 -6.77 -13.33
CA TRP A 254 -20.63 -5.68 -13.67
C TRP A 254 -21.04 -4.35 -13.01
N SER A 255 -22.35 -4.10 -12.84
CA SER A 255 -22.85 -2.89 -12.17
C SER A 255 -22.55 -2.93 -10.68
N SER A 256 -22.78 -4.07 -10.02
CA SER A 256 -22.42 -4.30 -8.62
C SER A 256 -20.91 -4.20 -8.41
N ALA A 257 -20.11 -4.90 -9.21
CA ALA A 257 -18.64 -4.82 -9.14
C ALA A 257 -18.13 -3.39 -9.32
N SER A 258 -18.71 -2.64 -10.28
CA SER A 258 -18.39 -1.24 -10.51
C SER A 258 -18.73 -0.36 -9.30
N ALA A 259 -19.86 -0.59 -8.65
CA ALA A 259 -20.23 0.14 -7.44
C ALA A 259 -19.27 -0.14 -6.28
N ILE A 260 -18.85 -1.41 -6.08
CA ILE A 260 -17.85 -1.79 -5.07
C ILE A 260 -16.50 -1.13 -5.38
N ALA A 261 -16.09 -1.10 -6.66
CA ALA A 261 -14.86 -0.43 -7.09
C ALA A 261 -14.89 1.09 -6.81
N MET A 262 -16.04 1.73 -7.03
CA MET A 262 -16.24 3.16 -6.70
C MET A 262 -16.19 3.40 -5.19
N ILE A 263 -16.81 2.54 -4.38
CA ILE A 263 -16.71 2.59 -2.91
C ILE A 263 -15.24 2.46 -2.48
N MET A 264 -14.52 1.48 -3.01
CA MET A 264 -13.12 1.27 -2.70
C MET A 264 -12.27 2.50 -3.04
N GLY A 265 -12.45 3.07 -4.24
CA GLY A 265 -11.74 4.28 -4.66
C GLY A 265 -12.07 5.50 -3.80
N ALA A 266 -13.35 5.69 -3.47
CA ALA A 266 -13.79 6.79 -2.61
C ALA A 266 -13.22 6.68 -1.18
N LEU A 267 -13.20 5.48 -0.60
CA LEU A 267 -12.60 5.21 0.71
C LEU A 267 -11.08 5.46 0.69
N GLN A 268 -10.39 5.02 -0.37
CA GLN A 268 -8.96 5.21 -0.53
C GLN A 268 -8.58 6.69 -0.66
N VAL A 269 -9.28 7.45 -1.52
CA VAL A 269 -9.08 8.89 -1.69
C VAL A 269 -9.47 9.66 -0.42
N GLY A 270 -10.57 9.27 0.23
CA GLY A 270 -11.01 9.86 1.49
C GLY A 270 -9.96 9.69 2.60
N PHE A 271 -9.45 8.48 2.76
CA PHE A 271 -8.38 8.20 3.72
C PHE A 271 -7.09 8.98 3.40
N LEU A 272 -6.67 9.00 2.14
CA LEU A 272 -5.50 9.77 1.70
C LEU A 272 -5.67 11.25 2.04
N THR A 273 -6.82 11.82 1.73
CA THR A 273 -7.10 13.24 2.00
C THR A 273 -7.08 13.55 3.49
N LEU A 274 -7.69 12.68 4.31
CA LEU A 274 -7.70 12.81 5.77
C LEU A 274 -6.27 12.71 6.34
N TYR A 275 -5.51 11.73 5.90
CA TYR A 275 -4.11 11.54 6.28
C TYR A 275 -3.25 12.75 5.94
N MET A 276 -3.35 13.27 4.71
CA MET A 276 -2.59 14.46 4.28
C MET A 276 -2.95 15.72 5.09
N ARG A 277 -4.22 15.86 5.47
CA ARG A 277 -4.65 16.96 6.36
C ARG A 277 -4.03 16.83 7.75
N PHE A 278 -3.97 15.62 8.29
CA PHE A 278 -3.39 15.34 9.60
C PHE A 278 -1.87 15.62 9.60
N VAL A 279 -1.14 15.14 8.61
CA VAL A 279 0.30 15.36 8.45
C VAL A 279 0.63 16.84 8.33
N ARG A 280 -0.13 17.60 7.52
CA ARG A 280 0.08 19.06 7.36
C ARG A 280 -0.14 19.83 8.65
N ARG A 281 -1.10 19.43 9.48
CA ARG A 281 -1.37 20.08 10.78
C ARG A 281 -0.29 19.75 11.81
N GLY A 282 0.23 18.54 11.83
CA GLY A 282 1.30 18.11 12.72
C GLY A 282 2.67 18.71 12.37
N GLY A 283 2.95 18.96 11.08
CA GLY A 283 4.20 19.60 10.63
C GLY A 283 4.25 21.12 10.75
N GLY A 284 3.11 21.79 10.95
CA GLY A 284 3.03 23.25 11.03
C GLY A 284 3.39 23.87 12.39
N THR A 285 3.59 23.09 13.44
CA THR A 285 3.87 23.59 14.80
C THR A 285 5.37 23.71 15.13
N GLY A 286 6.26 23.33 14.21
CA GLY A 286 7.73 23.36 14.42
C GLY A 286 8.47 24.56 13.80
N GLY A 287 7.80 25.44 13.05
CA GLY A 287 8.45 26.49 12.26
C GLY A 287 8.17 27.94 12.68
N ALA A 288 7.51 28.18 13.82
CA ALA A 288 7.23 29.54 14.30
C ALA A 288 7.39 29.61 15.82
N ARG A 289 8.64 29.64 16.27
CA ARG A 289 9.04 30.27 17.53
C ARG A 289 10.54 30.54 17.47
#